data_8956a57439e648469cc16c283cf66058
#
_entry.id   8956a57439e648469cc16c283cf66058
#
_cell.length_a   1.000
_cell.length_b   1.000
_cell.length_c   1.000
_cell.angle_alpha   90.00
_cell.angle_beta   90.00
_cell.angle_gamma   90.00
#
_symmetry.space_group_name_H-M   'P 1'
#
loop_
_entity.id
_entity.type
_entity.pdbx_description
1 polymer ?
#
loop_
_entity_poly.entity_id
_entity_poly.type
_entity_poly.pdbx_seq_one_letter_code
_entity_poly.pdbx_strand_id
1 'polypeptide(L)'
;MSARGHSLIVAAALSAALAVAAGAFGAHGAASPEAAEWLRTGAQYQMIHAVAVFALALGGRYTRQGWLMLAGAAIFALTLYAMALGAPRWLGAVTPVGGALLIISWLWIALSALRHPETR
;
A
#
# COMPACT_ATOMS: atom_id res chain seq x y z
N MET A 1 19.54 -1.92 -12.76
CA MET A 1 18.75 -1.62 -11.57
C MET A 1 19.56 -1.98 -10.33
N SER A 2 19.50 -1.17 -9.30
CA SER A 2 20.23 -1.39 -8.06
C SER A 2 19.59 -2.52 -7.24
N ALA A 3 20.33 -3.01 -6.23
CA ALA A 3 19.79 -3.99 -5.31
C ALA A 3 18.54 -3.46 -4.60
N ARG A 4 18.52 -2.16 -4.26
CA ARG A 4 17.34 -1.55 -3.63
C ARG A 4 16.14 -1.55 -4.58
N GLY A 5 16.40 -1.32 -5.86
CA GLY A 5 15.32 -1.36 -6.86
C GLY A 5 14.73 -2.74 -6.98
N HIS A 6 15.58 -3.78 -6.98
CA HIS A 6 15.10 -5.16 -7.03
C HIS A 6 14.28 -5.52 -5.80
N SER A 7 14.76 -5.15 -4.60
CA SER A 7 14.04 -5.42 -3.36
C SER A 7 12.69 -4.73 -3.36
N LEU A 8 12.65 -3.50 -3.83
CA LEU A 8 11.42 -2.74 -3.88
C LEU A 8 10.40 -3.36 -4.84
N ILE A 9 10.88 -3.86 -5.99
CA ILE A 9 10.01 -4.57 -6.94
C ILE A 9 9.43 -5.83 -6.29
N VAL A 10 10.27 -6.61 -5.61
CA VAL A 10 9.80 -7.82 -4.94
C VAL A 10 8.72 -7.47 -3.91
N ALA A 11 8.99 -6.46 -3.08
CA ALA A 11 8.05 -6.06 -2.05
C ALA A 11 6.73 -5.55 -2.65
N ALA A 12 6.81 -4.75 -3.71
CA ALA A 12 5.62 -4.24 -4.38
C ALA A 12 4.82 -5.38 -5.02
N ALA A 13 5.51 -6.33 -5.65
CA ALA A 13 4.83 -7.46 -6.28
C ALA A 13 4.13 -8.33 -5.25
N LEU A 14 4.77 -8.58 -4.11
CA LEU A 14 4.13 -9.36 -3.03
C LEU A 14 2.94 -8.62 -2.45
N SER A 15 3.05 -7.30 -2.30
CA SER A 15 1.95 -6.47 -1.84
C SER A 15 0.77 -6.55 -2.81
N ALA A 16 1.04 -6.47 -4.11
CA ALA A 16 0.00 -6.58 -5.13
C ALA A 16 -0.66 -7.95 -5.12
N ALA A 17 0.13 -9.02 -4.96
CA ALA A 17 -0.41 -10.38 -4.90
C ALA A 17 -1.36 -10.53 -3.71
N LEU A 18 -0.98 -10.00 -2.55
CA LEU A 18 -1.85 -10.04 -1.38
C LEU A 18 -3.14 -9.24 -1.62
N ALA A 19 -3.04 -8.09 -2.28
CA ALA A 19 -4.21 -7.28 -2.59
C ALA A 19 -5.19 -8.04 -3.47
N VAL A 20 -4.69 -8.75 -4.48
CA VAL A 20 -5.55 -9.58 -5.34
C VAL A 20 -6.25 -10.65 -4.51
N ALA A 21 -5.48 -11.35 -3.67
CA ALA A 21 -6.04 -12.41 -2.85
C ALA A 21 -7.11 -11.87 -1.88
N ALA A 22 -6.83 -10.73 -1.23
CA ALA A 22 -7.78 -10.14 -0.29
C ALA A 22 -9.04 -9.65 -1.01
N GLY A 23 -8.89 -9.06 -2.19
CA GLY A 23 -10.04 -8.61 -2.98
C GLY A 23 -10.93 -9.77 -3.41
N ALA A 24 -10.31 -10.85 -3.87
CA ALA A 24 -11.05 -12.05 -4.27
C ALA A 24 -11.76 -12.68 -3.07
N PHE A 25 -11.09 -12.77 -1.92
CA PHE A 25 -11.71 -13.31 -0.72
C PHE A 25 -12.89 -12.44 -0.28
N GLY A 26 -12.73 -11.12 -0.35
CA GLY A 26 -13.81 -10.20 0.00
C GLY A 26 -15.05 -10.38 -0.86
N ALA A 27 -14.86 -10.71 -2.14
CA ALA A 27 -15.98 -10.93 -3.05
C ALA A 27 -16.69 -12.26 -2.81
N HIS A 28 -15.98 -13.27 -2.30
CA HIS A 28 -16.53 -14.62 -2.28
C HIS A 28 -16.58 -15.29 -0.91
N GLY A 29 -15.77 -14.88 0.05
CA GLY A 29 -15.62 -15.59 1.31
C GLY A 29 -15.77 -14.77 2.58
N ALA A 30 -16.12 -13.48 2.47
CA ALA A 30 -16.20 -12.62 3.64
C ALA A 30 -17.36 -13.05 4.55
N ALA A 31 -17.14 -12.94 5.87
CA ALA A 31 -18.10 -13.40 6.87
C ALA A 31 -19.34 -12.51 6.95
N SER A 32 -19.26 -11.26 6.50
CA SER A 32 -20.34 -10.29 6.60
C SER A 32 -20.17 -9.22 5.53
N PRO A 33 -21.24 -8.44 5.23
CA PRO A 33 -21.10 -7.30 4.31
C PRO A 33 -20.07 -6.28 4.81
N GLU A 34 -19.97 -6.06 6.10
CA GLU A 34 -18.98 -5.15 6.66
C GLU A 34 -17.55 -5.68 6.43
N ALA A 35 -17.34 -6.97 6.67
CA ALA A 35 -16.05 -7.60 6.43
C ALA A 35 -15.66 -7.52 4.95
N ALA A 36 -16.63 -7.73 4.07
CA ALA A 36 -16.41 -7.61 2.62
C ALA A 36 -15.96 -6.19 2.26
N GLU A 37 -16.56 -5.18 2.88
CA GLU A 37 -16.21 -3.79 2.62
C GLU A 37 -14.78 -3.48 3.10
N TRP A 38 -14.40 -3.97 4.28
CA TRP A 38 -13.03 -3.79 4.77
C TRP A 38 -12.01 -4.42 3.83
N LEU A 39 -12.29 -5.65 3.38
CA LEU A 39 -11.39 -6.35 2.46
C LEU A 39 -11.28 -5.60 1.13
N ARG A 40 -12.39 -5.12 0.61
CA ARG A 40 -12.38 -4.39 -0.65
C ARG A 40 -11.62 -3.07 -0.54
N THR A 41 -11.87 -2.31 0.51
CA THR A 41 -11.19 -1.04 0.72
C THR A 41 -9.68 -1.25 0.88
N GLY A 42 -9.29 -2.21 1.72
CA GLY A 42 -7.88 -2.51 1.93
C GLY A 42 -7.20 -2.94 0.65
N ALA A 43 -7.86 -3.82 -0.11
CA ALA A 43 -7.30 -4.34 -1.36
C ALA A 43 -7.12 -3.23 -2.40
N GLN A 44 -8.07 -2.32 -2.52
CA GLN A 44 -7.97 -1.21 -3.46
C GLN A 44 -6.79 -0.30 -3.14
N TYR A 45 -6.67 0.11 -1.88
CA TYR A 45 -5.58 0.99 -1.48
C TYR A 45 -4.23 0.28 -1.60
N GLN A 46 -4.18 -0.98 -1.21
CA GLN A 46 -2.95 -1.75 -1.30
C GLN A 46 -2.51 -1.91 -2.76
N MET A 47 -3.42 -2.26 -3.65
CA MET A 47 -3.10 -2.47 -5.05
C MET A 47 -2.65 -1.17 -5.72
N ILE A 48 -3.38 -0.08 -5.52
CA ILE A 48 -3.02 1.20 -6.12
C ILE A 48 -1.60 1.59 -5.73
N HIS A 49 -1.28 1.44 -4.45
CA HIS A 49 0.04 1.85 -3.96
C HIS A 49 1.13 0.85 -4.32
N ALA A 50 0.81 -0.44 -4.44
CA ALA A 50 1.76 -1.42 -4.93
C ALA A 50 2.18 -1.09 -6.37
N VAL A 51 1.21 -0.73 -7.22
CA VAL A 51 1.48 -0.35 -8.60
C VAL A 51 2.31 0.94 -8.64
N ALA A 52 1.97 1.92 -7.80
CA ALA A 52 2.74 3.16 -7.71
C ALA A 52 4.19 2.88 -7.33
N VAL A 53 4.39 2.03 -6.33
CA VAL A 53 5.75 1.67 -5.87
C VAL A 53 6.51 0.94 -6.97
N PHE A 54 5.84 0.05 -7.69
CA PHE A 54 6.44 -0.66 -8.81
C PHE A 54 6.96 0.35 -9.84
N ALA A 55 6.16 1.38 -10.15
CA ALA A 55 6.56 2.43 -11.06
C ALA A 55 7.78 3.21 -10.55
N LEU A 56 7.81 3.53 -9.26
CA LEU A 56 8.96 4.21 -8.66
C LEU A 56 10.23 3.36 -8.77
N ALA A 57 10.10 2.06 -8.51
CA ALA A 57 11.22 1.14 -8.58
C ALA A 57 11.79 1.07 -10.00
N LEU A 58 10.91 0.97 -11.01
CA LEU A 58 11.35 0.93 -12.39
C LEU A 58 12.01 2.23 -12.81
N GLY A 59 11.51 3.36 -12.30
CA GLY A 59 12.09 4.65 -12.59
C GLY A 59 13.43 4.91 -11.92
N GLY A 60 13.77 4.13 -10.90
CA GLY A 60 15.03 4.27 -10.18
C GLY A 60 15.14 5.51 -9.31
N ARG A 61 14.02 6.17 -9.02
CA ARG A 61 13.99 7.39 -8.23
C ARG A 61 12.94 7.26 -7.12
N TYR A 62 13.11 8.04 -6.08
CA TYR A 62 12.15 8.12 -4.98
C TYR A 62 11.94 6.77 -4.27
N THR A 63 13.03 5.96 -4.19
CA THR A 63 12.93 4.63 -3.59
C THR A 63 12.61 4.68 -2.10
N ARG A 64 13.11 5.70 -1.38
CA ARG A 64 12.76 5.86 0.04
C ARG A 64 11.27 6.09 0.22
N GLN A 65 10.72 6.95 -0.63
CA GLN A 65 9.28 7.23 -0.63
C GLN A 65 8.50 5.96 -0.94
N GLY A 66 9.02 5.14 -1.85
CA GLY A 66 8.41 3.86 -2.17
C GLY A 66 8.32 2.94 -0.96
N TRP A 67 9.39 2.85 -0.17
CA TRP A 67 9.37 2.03 1.04
C TRP A 67 8.39 2.56 2.07
N LEU A 68 8.33 3.88 2.26
CA LEU A 68 7.35 4.47 3.17
C LEU A 68 5.93 4.19 2.69
N MET A 69 5.71 4.29 1.39
CA MET A 69 4.40 4.02 0.79
C MET A 69 3.97 2.57 1.03
N LEU A 70 4.89 1.62 0.84
CA LEU A 70 4.58 0.22 1.12
C LEU A 70 4.25 0.00 2.59
N ALA A 71 5.00 0.64 3.50
CA ALA A 71 4.73 0.54 4.92
C ALA A 71 3.35 1.09 5.25
N GLY A 72 3.00 2.25 4.70
CA GLY A 72 1.69 2.86 4.92
C GLY A 72 0.57 1.99 4.37
N ALA A 73 0.74 1.47 3.16
CA ALA A 73 -0.25 0.59 2.56
C ALA A 73 -0.43 -0.69 3.37
N ALA A 74 0.68 -1.24 3.90
CA ALA A 74 0.61 -2.45 4.72
C ALA A 74 -0.17 -2.18 6.01
N ILE A 75 0.11 -1.09 6.71
CA ILE A 75 -0.61 -0.77 7.95
C ILE A 75 -2.10 -0.57 7.64
N PHE A 76 -2.40 0.20 6.59
CA PHE A 76 -3.77 0.49 6.20
C PHE A 76 -4.52 -0.80 5.85
N ALA A 77 -3.96 -1.61 4.97
CA ALA A 77 -4.64 -2.80 4.47
C ALA A 77 -4.68 -3.93 5.49
N LEU A 78 -3.56 -4.19 6.18
CA LEU A 78 -3.50 -5.33 7.09
C LEU A 78 -4.40 -5.16 8.30
N THR A 79 -4.57 -3.93 8.80
CA THR A 79 -5.52 -3.71 9.90
C THR A 79 -6.95 -3.96 9.46
N LEU A 80 -7.30 -3.56 8.23
CA LEU A 80 -8.62 -3.83 7.68
C LEU A 80 -8.84 -5.32 7.45
N TYR A 81 -7.82 -6.01 6.91
CA TYR A 81 -7.92 -7.46 6.70
C TYR A 81 -8.05 -8.20 8.02
N ALA A 82 -7.29 -7.79 9.02
CA ALA A 82 -7.37 -8.41 10.33
C ALA A 82 -8.77 -8.28 10.94
N MET A 83 -9.35 -7.08 10.85
CA MET A 83 -10.70 -6.88 11.36
C MET A 83 -11.72 -7.71 10.59
N ALA A 84 -11.54 -7.84 9.28
CA ALA A 84 -12.43 -8.66 8.44
C ALA A 84 -12.37 -10.13 8.85
N LEU A 85 -11.26 -10.57 9.41
CA LEU A 85 -11.06 -11.95 9.85
C LEU A 85 -11.36 -12.13 11.35
N GLY A 86 -11.91 -11.13 12.00
CA GLY A 86 -12.36 -11.25 13.38
C GLY A 86 -11.51 -10.56 14.44
N ALA A 87 -10.47 -9.84 14.03
CA ALA A 87 -9.65 -9.10 14.99
C ALA A 87 -10.45 -7.94 15.61
N PRO A 88 -10.02 -7.45 16.78
CA PRO A 88 -10.76 -6.40 17.49
C PRO A 88 -10.89 -5.11 16.67
N ARG A 89 -12.04 -4.46 16.81
CA ARG A 89 -12.35 -3.24 16.07
C ARG A 89 -11.47 -2.05 16.43
N TRP A 90 -10.75 -2.10 17.57
CA TRP A 90 -9.85 -1.00 17.91
C TRP A 90 -8.72 -0.86 16.88
N LEU A 91 -8.45 -1.91 16.10
CA LEU A 91 -7.48 -1.81 14.99
C LEU A 91 -7.88 -0.74 13.98
N GLY A 92 -9.17 -0.42 13.91
CA GLY A 92 -9.65 0.68 13.07
C GLY A 92 -9.07 2.03 13.44
N ALA A 93 -8.57 2.17 14.68
CA ALA A 93 -7.87 3.38 15.09
C ALA A 93 -6.42 3.40 14.57
N VAL A 94 -5.88 2.24 14.22
CA VAL A 94 -4.53 2.15 13.64
C VAL A 94 -4.55 2.37 12.13
N THR A 95 -5.63 1.97 11.48
CA THR A 95 -5.78 2.12 10.03
C THR A 95 -5.45 3.53 9.51
N PRO A 96 -5.93 4.62 10.14
CA PRO A 96 -5.60 5.97 9.68
C PRO A 96 -4.12 6.31 9.74
N VAL A 97 -3.35 5.65 10.60
CA VAL A 97 -1.89 5.86 10.61
C VAL A 97 -1.31 5.45 9.26
N GLY A 98 -1.75 4.30 8.75
CA GLY A 98 -1.33 3.86 7.41
C GLY A 98 -1.74 4.86 6.34
N GLY A 99 -2.98 5.35 6.41
CA GLY A 99 -3.46 6.36 5.48
C GLY A 99 -2.64 7.64 5.52
N ALA A 100 -2.28 8.09 6.72
CA ALA A 100 -1.44 9.27 6.88
C ALA A 100 -0.06 9.06 6.25
N LEU A 101 0.52 7.88 6.43
CA LEU A 101 1.82 7.57 5.81
C LEU A 101 1.73 7.57 4.30
N LEU A 102 0.61 7.13 3.74
CA LEU A 102 0.40 7.17 2.30
C LEU A 102 0.36 8.62 1.81
N ILE A 103 -0.38 9.47 2.49
CA ILE A 103 -0.44 10.89 2.14
C ILE A 103 0.95 11.52 2.21
N ILE A 104 1.67 11.23 3.30
CA ILE A 104 3.03 11.76 3.48
C ILE A 104 3.94 11.28 2.35
N SER A 105 3.81 10.03 1.93
CA SER A 105 4.62 9.49 0.84
C SER A 105 4.41 10.25 -0.46
N TRP A 106 3.16 10.51 -0.81
CA TRP A 106 2.82 11.25 -2.03
C TRP A 106 3.34 12.68 -1.97
N LEU A 107 3.16 13.34 -0.82
CA LEU A 107 3.66 14.71 -0.65
C LEU A 107 5.18 14.75 -0.70
N TRP A 108 5.83 13.74 -0.14
CA TRP A 108 7.29 13.65 -0.19
C TRP A 108 7.77 13.53 -1.64
N ILE A 109 7.11 12.68 -2.44
CA ILE A 109 7.44 12.55 -3.86
C ILE A 109 7.29 13.91 -4.55
N ALA A 110 6.16 14.59 -4.32
CA ALA A 110 5.89 15.88 -4.94
C ALA A 110 6.97 16.91 -4.58
N LEU A 111 7.30 17.00 -3.29
CA LEU A 111 8.32 17.95 -2.84
C LEU A 111 9.70 17.61 -3.38
N SER A 112 10.04 16.33 -3.43
CA SER A 112 11.33 15.91 -3.98
C SER A 112 11.45 16.25 -5.45
N ALA A 113 10.38 16.06 -6.20
CA ALA A 113 10.35 16.38 -7.62
C ALA A 113 10.46 17.89 -7.86
N LEU A 114 9.86 18.69 -6.99
CA LEU A 114 9.96 20.15 -7.09
C LEU A 114 11.36 20.65 -6.79
N ARG A 115 12.01 20.06 -5.79
CA ARG A 115 13.35 20.49 -5.38
C ARG A 115 14.43 20.06 -6.35
N HIS A 116 14.22 18.96 -7.04
CA HIS A 116 15.21 18.35 -7.93
C HIS A 116 14.57 18.09 -9.27
N PRO A 117 14.15 19.15 -9.99
CA PRO A 117 13.53 18.93 -11.28
C PRO A 117 14.51 18.27 -12.23
N GLU A 118 13.99 17.39 -13.06
CA GLU A 118 14.81 16.71 -14.04
C GLU A 118 15.28 17.72 -15.08
N THR A 119 16.58 17.72 -15.34
CA THR A 119 17.13 18.54 -16.41
C THR A 119 17.54 17.64 -17.55
N ARG A 120 17.18 17.99 -18.76
CA ARG A 120 17.57 17.20 -19.91
C ARG A 120 18.71 17.83 -20.66
#